data_119986045063c716ca704a67828e0f44
#
_entry.id   119986045063c716ca704a67828e0f44
#
_cell.length_a   1.000
_cell.length_b   1.000
_cell.length_c   1.000
_cell.angle_alpha   90.00
_cell.angle_beta   90.00
_cell.angle_gamma   90.00
#
_symmetry.space_group_name_H-M   'P 1'
#
loop_
_entity.id
_entity.type
_entity.pdbx_description
1 polymer ?
#
loop_
_entity_poly.entity_id
_entity_poly.type
_entity_poly.pdbx_seq_one_letter_code
_entity_poly.pdbx_strand_id
1 'polypeptide(L)'
;MDPKTLLKNKSICTLPWSGFELEPNGNVKNCIISKTKLGNINKTNIKDIMHGKENIELKESMLKDGMPFNCSGCHLQEKNRSNLSSISSRLYYLKELGTTIDLNFYDNAENFSLKHIDLRWTNSCNQ
;
A
#
# COMPACT_ATOMS: atom_id res chain seq x y z
N MET A 1 14.97 3.28 9.18
CA MET A 1 15.12 3.65 7.74
C MET A 1 15.01 5.16 7.64
N ASP A 2 15.97 5.82 6.98
CA ASP A 2 15.90 7.28 6.83
C ASP A 2 15.09 7.66 5.56
N PRO A 3 14.69 8.95 5.42
CA PRO A 3 13.86 9.36 4.28
C PRO A 3 14.48 9.07 2.91
N LYS A 4 15.78 9.28 2.79
CA LYS A 4 16.46 9.05 1.51
C LYS A 4 16.47 7.57 1.15
N THR A 5 16.72 6.71 2.12
CA THR A 5 16.67 5.25 1.92
C THR A 5 15.27 4.80 1.54
N LEU A 6 14.26 5.31 2.23
CA LEU A 6 12.86 4.97 1.94
C LEU A 6 12.48 5.33 0.50
N LEU A 7 12.83 6.55 0.07
CA LEU A 7 12.49 7.02 -1.27
C LEU A 7 13.27 6.28 -2.38
N LYS A 8 14.46 5.79 -2.06
CA LYS A 8 15.27 5.03 -3.02
C LYS A 8 14.88 3.55 -3.08
N ASN A 9 14.19 3.06 -2.09
CA ASN A 9 13.76 1.67 -2.07
C ASN A 9 12.78 1.41 -3.22
N LYS A 10 12.95 0.30 -3.93
CA LYS A 10 12.16 -0.02 -5.13
C LYS A 10 10.97 -0.94 -4.87
N SER A 11 10.85 -1.48 -3.68
CA SER A 11 9.79 -2.44 -3.36
C SER A 11 8.81 -1.97 -2.30
N ILE A 12 9.19 -1.03 -1.44
CA ILE A 12 8.33 -0.57 -0.36
C ILE A 12 7.27 0.40 -0.88
N CYS A 13 6.01 0.13 -0.50
CA CYS A 13 4.91 1.08 -0.57
C CYS A 13 4.41 1.29 0.85
N THR A 14 4.10 2.53 1.23
CA THR A 14 3.66 2.83 2.60
C THR A 14 2.25 2.36 2.90
N LEU A 15 1.42 2.12 1.88
CA LEU A 15 0.01 1.79 2.08
C LEU A 15 -0.24 0.57 2.98
N PRO A 16 0.49 -0.54 2.87
CA PRO A 16 0.26 -1.66 3.80
C PRO A 16 0.45 -1.28 5.26
N TRP A 17 1.27 -0.26 5.55
CA TRP A 17 1.51 0.24 6.91
C TRP A 17 0.56 1.37 7.32
N SER A 18 -0.14 2.01 6.36
CA SER A 18 -0.82 3.26 6.67
C SER A 18 -2.19 3.43 6.03
N GLY A 19 -2.63 2.53 5.16
CA GLY A 19 -3.88 2.73 4.47
C GLY A 19 -4.47 1.47 3.85
N PHE A 20 -5.62 1.64 3.23
CA PHE A 20 -6.31 0.55 2.53
C PHE A 20 -7.38 1.12 1.59
N GLU A 21 -7.87 0.27 0.69
CA GLU A 21 -9.06 0.54 -0.11
C GLU A 21 -10.23 -0.26 0.44
N LEU A 22 -11.38 0.37 0.58
CA LEU A 22 -12.62 -0.27 0.99
C LEU A 22 -13.59 -0.30 -0.18
N GLU A 23 -14.04 -1.48 -0.56
CA GLU A 23 -15.02 -1.66 -1.63
C GLU A 23 -16.45 -1.70 -1.09
N PRO A 24 -17.48 -1.46 -1.95
CA PRO A 24 -18.88 -1.43 -1.50
C PRO A 24 -19.36 -2.71 -0.85
N ASN A 25 -18.81 -3.87 -1.24
CA ASN A 25 -19.17 -5.16 -0.66
C ASN A 25 -18.46 -5.47 0.66
N GLY A 26 -17.64 -4.54 1.15
CA GLY A 26 -16.89 -4.71 2.38
C GLY A 26 -15.50 -5.30 2.21
N ASN A 27 -15.10 -5.64 0.99
CA ASN A 27 -13.73 -6.12 0.75
C ASN A 27 -12.72 -5.03 1.03
N VAL A 28 -11.63 -5.41 1.67
CA VAL A 28 -10.50 -4.53 1.97
C VAL A 28 -9.31 -4.97 1.14
N LYS A 29 -8.73 -4.03 0.41
CA LYS A 29 -7.54 -4.24 -0.41
C LYS A 29 -6.45 -3.28 0.01
N ASN A 30 -5.20 -3.58 -0.36
CA ASN A 30 -4.10 -2.69 0.00
C ASN A 30 -4.10 -1.38 -0.78
N CYS A 31 -4.52 -1.38 -2.05
CA CYS A 31 -4.67 -0.14 -2.83
C CYS A 31 -5.58 -0.36 -4.04
N ILE A 32 -5.92 0.74 -4.74
CA ILE A 32 -6.80 0.72 -5.91
C ILE A 32 -6.20 -0.12 -7.05
N ILE A 33 -4.89 -0.02 -7.24
CA ILE A 33 -4.20 -0.68 -8.36
C ILE A 33 -3.97 -2.15 -8.08
N SER A 34 -3.61 -2.48 -6.85
CA SER A 34 -3.37 -3.86 -6.44
C SER A 34 -4.68 -4.62 -6.28
N LYS A 35 -4.64 -5.90 -6.58
CA LYS A 35 -5.81 -6.78 -6.41
C LYS A 35 -5.68 -7.66 -5.19
N THR A 36 -4.73 -7.40 -4.32
CA THR A 36 -4.52 -8.18 -3.10
C THR A 36 -5.63 -7.90 -2.10
N LYS A 37 -6.48 -8.89 -1.88
CA LYS A 37 -7.55 -8.81 -0.88
C LYS A 37 -6.98 -9.13 0.49
N LEU A 38 -7.21 -8.25 1.45
CA LEU A 38 -6.73 -8.41 2.83
C LEU A 38 -7.78 -9.01 3.74
N GLY A 39 -9.06 -8.82 3.45
CA GLY A 39 -10.15 -9.33 4.23
C GLY A 39 -11.47 -8.66 3.87
N ASN A 40 -12.48 -8.82 4.75
CA ASN A 40 -13.79 -8.23 4.54
C ASN A 40 -14.32 -7.72 5.88
N ILE A 41 -14.74 -6.45 5.94
CA ILE A 41 -15.18 -5.81 7.18
C ILE A 41 -16.49 -6.37 7.72
N ASN A 42 -17.25 -7.08 6.88
CA ASN A 42 -18.49 -7.76 7.35
C ASN A 42 -18.19 -9.03 8.14
N LYS A 43 -16.95 -9.53 8.07
CA LYS A 43 -16.53 -10.77 8.75
C LYS A 43 -15.53 -10.51 9.87
N THR A 44 -14.68 -9.51 9.72
CA THR A 44 -13.56 -9.24 10.63
C THR A 44 -13.40 -7.74 10.76
N ASN A 45 -13.11 -7.23 11.95
CA ASN A 45 -12.90 -5.79 12.11
C ASN A 45 -11.63 -5.33 11.39
N ILE A 46 -11.59 -4.04 11.04
CA ILE A 46 -10.51 -3.50 10.22
C ILE A 46 -9.14 -3.60 10.90
N LYS A 47 -9.10 -3.45 12.22
CA LYS A 47 -7.85 -3.58 12.96
C LYS A 47 -7.23 -4.97 12.78
N ASP A 48 -8.05 -6.02 12.92
CA ASP A 48 -7.59 -7.40 12.75
C ASP A 48 -7.21 -7.68 11.29
N ILE A 49 -7.92 -7.08 10.33
CA ILE A 49 -7.59 -7.21 8.91
C ILE A 49 -6.20 -6.63 8.64
N MET A 50 -5.94 -5.41 9.12
CA MET A 50 -4.65 -4.75 8.85
C MET A 50 -3.47 -5.40 9.58
N HIS A 51 -3.73 -6.11 10.66
CA HIS A 51 -2.72 -6.89 11.38
C HIS A 51 -2.79 -8.39 11.03
N GLY A 52 -3.58 -8.75 10.04
CA GLY A 52 -3.75 -10.14 9.63
C GLY A 52 -2.61 -10.66 8.76
N LYS A 53 -2.66 -11.97 8.55
CA LYS A 53 -1.62 -12.71 7.83
C LYS A 53 -1.35 -12.13 6.43
N GLU A 54 -2.41 -11.83 5.70
CA GLU A 54 -2.29 -11.36 4.32
C GLU A 54 -1.51 -10.05 4.23
N ASN A 55 -1.82 -9.11 5.12
CA ASN A 55 -1.14 -7.81 5.12
C ASN A 55 0.30 -7.93 5.63
N ILE A 56 0.53 -8.77 6.63
CA ILE A 56 1.89 -9.01 7.16
C ILE A 56 2.76 -9.65 6.08
N GLU A 57 2.25 -10.64 5.36
CA GLU A 57 3.00 -11.27 4.25
C GLU A 57 3.34 -10.26 3.16
N LEU A 58 2.41 -9.36 2.85
CA LEU A 58 2.64 -8.30 1.87
C LEU A 58 3.78 -7.38 2.31
N LYS A 59 3.77 -6.95 3.57
CA LYS A 59 4.82 -6.10 4.13
C LYS A 59 6.18 -6.81 4.14
N GLU A 60 6.20 -8.06 4.57
CA GLU A 60 7.44 -8.83 4.61
C GLU A 60 8.04 -9.00 3.22
N SER A 61 7.21 -9.23 2.21
CA SER A 61 7.65 -9.30 0.82
C SER A 61 8.34 -8.00 0.40
N MET A 62 7.75 -6.87 0.74
CA MET A 62 8.33 -5.55 0.43
C MET A 62 9.65 -5.31 1.16
N LEU A 63 9.73 -5.70 2.43
CA LEU A 63 10.95 -5.53 3.24
C LEU A 63 12.12 -6.38 2.74
N LYS A 64 11.83 -7.46 2.02
CA LYS A 64 12.86 -8.32 1.42
C LYS A 64 13.22 -7.92 0.00
N ASP A 65 12.92 -6.68 -0.39
CA ASP A 65 13.13 -6.17 -1.75
C ASP A 65 12.38 -6.95 -2.82
N GLY A 66 11.27 -7.60 -2.43
CA GLY A 66 10.43 -8.36 -3.34
C GLY A 66 9.16 -7.61 -3.68
N MET A 67 9.04 -7.09 -4.91
CA MET A 67 7.79 -6.47 -5.35
C MET A 67 6.70 -7.53 -5.45
N PRO A 68 5.60 -7.43 -4.66
CA PRO A 68 4.50 -8.39 -4.78
C PRO A 68 3.92 -8.38 -6.19
N PHE A 69 3.51 -9.54 -6.67
CA PHE A 69 2.97 -9.68 -8.03
C PHE A 69 1.84 -8.69 -8.31
N ASN A 70 0.92 -8.53 -7.36
CA ASN A 70 -0.22 -7.63 -7.53
C ASN A 70 0.16 -6.15 -7.47
N CYS A 71 1.40 -5.83 -7.14
CA CYS A 71 1.93 -4.47 -7.15
C CYS A 71 2.78 -4.17 -8.39
N SER A 72 2.83 -5.08 -9.35
CA SER A 72 3.66 -4.95 -10.55
C SER A 72 3.30 -3.74 -11.41
N GLY A 73 2.06 -3.23 -11.32
CA GLY A 73 1.65 -2.05 -12.06
C GLY A 73 2.50 -0.82 -11.76
N CYS A 74 2.74 -0.54 -10.48
CA CYS A 74 3.61 0.57 -10.09
C CYS A 74 5.06 0.33 -10.51
N HIS A 75 5.54 -0.90 -10.37
CA HIS A 75 6.90 -1.25 -10.77
C HIS A 75 7.12 -1.06 -12.27
N LEU A 76 6.16 -1.50 -13.10
CA LEU A 76 6.23 -1.30 -14.53
C LEU A 76 6.19 0.17 -14.92
N GLN A 77 5.35 0.96 -14.25
CA GLN A 77 5.25 2.39 -14.49
C GLN A 77 6.59 3.10 -14.19
N GLU A 78 7.23 2.74 -13.09
CA GLU A 78 8.52 3.30 -12.72
C GLU A 78 9.64 2.89 -13.68
N LYS A 79 9.62 1.63 -14.11
CA LYS A 79 10.62 1.09 -15.05
C LYS A 79 10.51 1.73 -16.43
N ASN A 80 9.29 1.94 -16.91
CA ASN A 80 9.03 2.46 -18.26
C ASN A 80 8.91 3.98 -18.29
N ARG A 81 9.10 4.64 -17.17
CA ARG A 81 8.99 6.08 -17.07
C ARG A 81 10.15 6.74 -17.82
N SER A 82 9.83 7.32 -18.96
CA SER A 82 10.80 8.04 -19.77
C SER A 82 10.72 9.54 -19.56
N ASN A 83 9.71 10.04 -18.87
CA ASN A 83 9.49 11.45 -18.70
C ASN A 83 8.91 11.75 -17.32
N LEU A 84 9.05 12.98 -16.90
CA LEU A 84 8.86 13.44 -15.53
C LEU A 84 7.42 13.90 -15.21
N SER A 85 6.50 13.75 -16.13
CA SER A 85 5.15 14.30 -16.00
C SER A 85 4.29 13.58 -14.96
N SER A 86 4.62 12.32 -14.61
CA SER A 86 3.84 11.58 -13.62
C SER A 86 4.74 10.67 -12.80
N ILE A 87 4.32 10.41 -11.57
CA ILE A 87 5.00 9.45 -10.69
C ILE A 87 4.05 8.29 -10.44
N SER A 88 4.60 7.13 -10.08
CA SER A 88 3.79 5.97 -9.72
C SER A 88 3.00 6.24 -8.45
N SER A 89 1.92 5.49 -8.25
CA SER A 89 1.15 5.57 -7.00
C SER A 89 2.03 5.25 -5.80
N ARG A 90 2.92 4.27 -5.93
CA ARG A 90 3.87 3.91 -4.86
C ARG A 90 4.72 5.10 -4.45
N LEU A 91 5.33 5.78 -5.41
CA LEU A 91 6.17 6.96 -5.14
C LEU A 91 5.36 8.12 -4.57
N TYR A 92 4.15 8.31 -5.08
CA TYR A 92 3.25 9.34 -4.55
C TYR A 92 2.98 9.11 -3.07
N TYR A 93 2.59 7.91 -2.68
CA TYR A 93 2.29 7.61 -1.27
C TYR A 93 3.54 7.65 -0.39
N LEU A 94 4.70 7.24 -0.90
CA LEU A 94 5.96 7.39 -0.17
C LEU A 94 6.25 8.85 0.13
N LYS A 95 6.01 9.73 -0.84
CA LYS A 95 6.24 11.16 -0.69
C LYS A 95 5.26 11.79 0.29
N GLU A 96 3.97 11.47 0.16
CA GLU A 96 2.91 12.12 0.93
C GLU A 96 2.77 11.55 2.34
N LEU A 97 2.96 10.26 2.51
CA LEU A 97 2.69 9.56 3.77
C LEU A 97 3.93 8.99 4.43
N GLY A 98 4.98 8.72 3.65
CA GLY A 98 6.15 8.01 4.16
C GLY A 98 6.92 8.75 5.23
N THR A 99 6.85 10.08 5.23
CA THR A 99 7.58 10.91 6.18
C THR A 99 6.72 11.42 7.34
N THR A 100 5.45 11.05 7.39
CA THR A 100 4.54 11.49 8.46
C THR A 100 4.61 10.60 9.70
N ILE A 101 5.32 9.49 9.61
CA ILE A 101 5.49 8.52 10.70
C ILE A 101 7.00 8.38 10.95
N ASP A 102 7.37 7.98 12.16
CA ASP A 102 8.77 7.62 12.44
C ASP A 102 9.23 6.60 11.41
N LEU A 103 10.33 6.89 10.74
CA LEU A 103 10.81 6.08 9.62
C LEU A 103 11.19 4.65 10.03
N ASN A 104 11.60 4.45 11.28
CA ASN A 104 11.85 3.12 11.81
C ASN A 104 10.59 2.29 11.93
N PHE A 105 9.43 2.94 11.91
CA PHE A 105 8.14 2.27 11.92
C PHE A 105 7.98 1.30 10.75
N TYR A 106 8.49 1.67 9.59
CA TYR A 106 8.36 0.84 8.38
C TYR A 106 9.27 -0.38 8.37
N ASP A 107 10.21 -0.47 9.29
CA ASP A 107 11.11 -1.61 9.36
C ASP A 107 10.47 -2.84 10.03
N ASN A 108 9.27 -2.68 10.59
CA ASN A 108 8.56 -3.77 11.25
C ASN A 108 7.23 -4.04 10.56
N ALA A 109 7.05 -5.27 10.08
CA ALA A 109 5.82 -5.67 9.35
C ALA A 109 4.58 -5.67 10.23
N GLU A 110 4.70 -5.70 11.55
CA GLU A 110 3.56 -5.72 12.46
C GLU A 110 3.01 -4.32 12.79
N ASN A 111 3.71 -3.27 12.38
CA ASN A 111 3.26 -1.90 12.62
C ASN A 111 2.14 -1.50 11.67
N PHE A 112 1.19 -0.72 12.19
CA PHE A 112 0.16 -0.10 11.37
C PHE A 112 -0.34 1.18 12.05
N SER A 113 -0.40 2.27 11.29
CA SER A 113 -0.97 3.55 11.76
C SER A 113 -1.76 4.18 10.61
N LEU A 114 -3.07 4.25 10.73
CA LEU A 114 -3.95 4.70 9.66
C LEU A 114 -3.70 6.16 9.28
N LYS A 115 -3.40 6.39 8.00
CA LYS A 115 -3.20 7.72 7.41
C LYS A 115 -4.02 7.93 6.15
N HIS A 116 -4.49 6.85 5.50
CA HIS A 116 -5.13 6.95 4.21
C HIS A 116 -6.20 5.88 4.03
N ILE A 117 -7.36 6.27 3.50
CA ILE A 117 -8.43 5.35 3.11
C ILE A 117 -8.92 5.74 1.74
N ASP A 118 -8.95 4.78 0.81
CA ASP A 118 -9.64 4.93 -0.46
C ASP A 118 -11.02 4.29 -0.33
N LEU A 119 -12.06 5.08 -0.50
CA LEU A 119 -13.44 4.60 -0.43
C LEU A 119 -14.02 4.47 -1.83
N ARG A 120 -14.55 3.30 -2.12
CA ARG A 120 -15.29 3.08 -3.36
C ARG A 120 -16.76 2.93 -3.02
N TRP A 121 -17.57 3.92 -3.41
CA TRP A 121 -18.99 3.97 -3.07
C TRP A 121 -19.85 2.98 -3.86
N THR A 122 -19.48 2.72 -5.11
CA THR A 122 -20.21 1.82 -5.98
C THR A 122 -19.22 1.02 -6.85
N ASN A 123 -19.73 -0.03 -7.49
CA ASN A 123 -18.93 -0.80 -8.45
C ASN A 123 -18.87 -0.12 -9.82
N SER A 124 -19.57 1.00 -9.98
CA SER A 124 -19.57 1.77 -11.22
C SER A 124 -18.37 2.71 -11.25
N CYS A 125 -17.70 2.77 -12.39
CA CYS A 125 -16.56 3.64 -12.61
C CYS A 125 -16.87 4.79 -13.57
N ASN A 126 -18.11 5.21 -13.64
CA ASN A 126 -18.58 6.22 -14.59
C ASN A 126 -18.65 7.62 -14.01
N GLN A 127 -17.92 7.89 -13.01
CA GLN A 127 -17.90 9.23 -12.39
C GLN A 127 -17.36 10.30 -13.32
#